data_54c4b26715fbae0bcda422123fe0f5b8
#
_entry.id   54c4b26715fbae0bcda422123fe0f5b8
#
_cell.length_a   1.000
_cell.length_b   1.000
_cell.length_c   1.000
_cell.angle_alpha   90.00
_cell.angle_beta   90.00
_cell.angle_gamma   90.00
#
_symmetry.space_group_name_H-M   'P 1'
#
loop_
_entity.id
_entity.type
_entity.pdbx_description
1 polymer ?
#
loop_
_entity_poly.entity_id
_entity_poly.type
_entity_poly.pdbx_seq_one_letter_code
_entity_poly.pdbx_strand_id
1 'polypeptide(L)'
;VLKTYRLQNGGLKGTELPGGAPIVPEALWIDLLNPTVAERQAVNSLLNMELPTRADMEEIEISSRLYSEDGGLFMTALVMSRTDSDRPMADVVTFILAHDKLITVRYIDPQPFRTFAARCERTMAAGLKAEGVLNALLDVIVDRMADVLERVGADVEAISREIFDPAATRIERRDFQEVLRRLGGKHDTTAKMRECLLTLTRMMTFLAQAIDTKATKDARAHV
;
A
#
# COMPACT_ATOMS: atom_id res chain seq x y z
N VAL A 1 -11.83 6.20 9.68
CA VAL A 1 -11.12 5.59 10.84
C VAL A 1 -9.70 6.10 10.85
N LEU A 2 -9.30 6.72 11.94
CA LEU A 2 -7.96 7.23 12.19
C LEU A 2 -7.27 6.33 13.23
N LYS A 3 -6.14 5.72 12.86
CA LYS A 3 -5.29 4.94 13.77
C LYS A 3 -3.91 5.56 13.86
N THR A 4 -3.39 5.62 15.07
CA THR A 4 -2.02 6.08 15.32
C THR A 4 -1.19 4.97 15.93
N TYR A 5 0.04 4.84 15.48
CA TYR A 5 0.98 3.84 15.96
C TYR A 5 2.21 4.52 16.54
N ARG A 6 2.54 4.21 17.78
CA ARG A 6 3.71 4.73 18.49
C ARG A 6 4.61 3.60 18.97
N LEU A 7 5.88 3.87 19.04
CA LEU A 7 6.86 2.90 19.53
C LEU A 7 6.71 2.75 21.07
N GLN A 8 6.40 1.54 21.52
CA GLN A 8 6.28 1.18 22.93
C GLN A 8 6.79 -0.24 23.18
N ASN A 9 7.65 -0.42 24.16
CA ASN A 9 8.15 -1.74 24.59
C ASN A 9 8.70 -2.61 23.42
N GLY A 10 9.39 -1.99 22.45
CA GLY A 10 9.97 -2.70 21.31
C GLY A 10 8.96 -3.07 20.21
N GLY A 11 7.75 -2.51 20.22
CA GLY A 11 6.75 -2.69 19.15
C GLY A 11 6.00 -1.39 18.83
N LEU A 12 5.33 -1.34 17.69
CA LEU A 12 4.42 -0.24 17.32
C LEU A 12 3.02 -0.56 17.86
N LYS A 13 2.59 0.13 18.89
CA LYS A 13 1.25 0.00 19.46
C LYS A 13 0.26 0.88 18.74
N GLY A 14 -0.76 0.23 18.14
CA GLY A 14 -1.85 0.89 17.44
C GLY A 14 -2.95 1.35 18.41
N THR A 15 -3.45 2.57 18.23
CA THR A 15 -4.60 3.11 18.93
C THR A 15 -5.54 3.76 17.92
N GLU A 16 -6.78 3.33 17.91
CA GLU A 16 -7.83 3.95 17.12
C GLU A 16 -8.32 5.21 17.85
N LEU A 17 -8.34 6.33 17.15
CA LEU A 17 -8.79 7.60 17.71
C LEU A 17 -10.23 7.87 17.27
N PRO A 18 -11.13 8.23 18.20
CA PRO A 18 -12.45 8.72 17.84
C PRO A 18 -12.31 10.04 17.05
N GLY A 19 -13.24 10.26 16.11
CA GLY A 19 -13.18 11.42 15.21
C GLY A 19 -13.00 12.75 15.94
N GLY A 20 -11.96 13.50 15.55
CA GLY A 20 -11.62 14.79 16.14
C GLY A 20 -10.79 14.73 17.43
N ALA A 21 -10.41 13.56 17.91
CA ALA A 21 -9.49 13.45 19.05
C ALA A 21 -8.08 13.95 18.64
N PRO A 22 -7.36 14.61 19.57
CA PRO A 22 -6.02 15.09 19.30
C PRO A 22 -5.06 13.91 19.05
N ILE A 23 -4.26 14.04 17.99
CA ILE A 23 -3.24 13.05 17.66
C ILE A 23 -2.02 13.28 18.54
N VAL A 24 -1.50 12.21 19.14
CA VAL A 24 -0.31 12.31 19.98
C VAL A 24 0.93 12.60 19.11
N PRO A 25 1.77 13.57 19.51
CA PRO A 25 2.96 13.97 18.73
C PRO A 25 3.96 12.83 18.49
N GLU A 26 4.01 11.86 19.41
CA GLU A 26 4.92 10.70 19.36
C GLU A 26 4.47 9.61 18.36
N ALA A 27 3.35 9.78 17.66
CA ALA A 27 2.93 8.85 16.63
C ALA A 27 3.98 8.79 15.51
N LEU A 28 4.46 7.59 15.21
CA LEU A 28 5.42 7.33 14.15
C LEU A 28 4.71 7.00 12.84
N TRP A 29 3.54 6.33 12.91
CA TRP A 29 2.69 6.02 11.78
C TRP A 29 1.24 6.42 12.09
N ILE A 30 0.62 7.14 11.15
CA ILE A 30 -0.77 7.59 11.19
C ILE A 30 -1.48 6.97 9.98
N ASP A 31 -2.46 6.11 10.22
CA ASP A 31 -3.20 5.42 9.16
C ASP A 31 -4.65 5.92 9.10
N LEU A 32 -5.02 6.46 7.94
CA LEU A 32 -6.36 6.98 7.65
C LEU A 32 -7.07 6.04 6.67
N LEU A 33 -8.02 5.27 7.17
CA LEU A 33 -8.90 4.43 6.38
C LEU A 33 -10.28 5.07 6.22
N ASN A 34 -10.68 5.41 5.00
CA ASN A 34 -11.93 6.12 4.71
C ASN A 34 -12.10 7.33 5.64
N PRO A 35 -11.14 8.29 5.66
CA PRO A 35 -11.14 9.35 6.64
C PRO A 35 -12.35 10.28 6.49
N THR A 36 -12.90 10.69 7.62
CA THR A 36 -13.86 11.80 7.70
C THR A 36 -13.15 13.13 7.52
N VAL A 37 -13.93 14.19 7.27
CA VAL A 37 -13.38 15.55 7.18
C VAL A 37 -12.67 15.94 8.50
N ALA A 38 -13.26 15.62 9.65
CA ALA A 38 -12.67 15.92 10.94
C ALA A 38 -11.34 15.17 11.19
N GLU A 39 -11.24 13.90 10.79
CA GLU A 39 -10.01 13.12 10.89
C GLU A 39 -8.91 13.69 10.00
N ARG A 40 -9.23 14.12 8.78
CA ARG A 40 -8.28 14.79 7.89
C ARG A 40 -7.81 16.12 8.46
N GLN A 41 -8.73 16.95 8.96
CA GLN A 41 -8.40 18.24 9.59
C GLN A 41 -7.50 18.08 10.81
N ALA A 42 -7.70 17.05 11.63
CA ALA A 42 -6.85 16.77 12.78
C ALA A 42 -5.40 16.48 12.35
N VAL A 43 -5.20 15.71 11.27
CA VAL A 43 -3.86 15.43 10.72
C VAL A 43 -3.27 16.66 10.03
N ASN A 44 -4.07 17.40 9.24
CA ASN A 44 -3.62 18.64 8.59
C ASN A 44 -3.10 19.65 9.62
N SER A 45 -3.85 19.82 10.73
CA SER A 45 -3.45 20.73 11.82
C SER A 45 -2.19 20.27 12.54
N LEU A 46 -2.00 18.95 12.75
CA LEU A 46 -0.79 18.39 13.36
C LEU A 46 0.45 18.64 12.51
N LEU A 47 0.32 18.50 11.20
CA LEU A 47 1.46 18.53 10.26
C LEU A 47 1.64 19.90 9.61
N ASN A 48 0.69 20.83 9.78
CA ASN A 48 0.62 22.11 9.08
C ASN A 48 0.76 21.97 7.56
N MET A 49 0.08 20.94 6.99
CA MET A 49 0.05 20.65 5.57
C MET A 49 -1.32 20.07 5.19
N GLU A 50 -1.68 20.12 3.91
CA GLU A 50 -2.92 19.54 3.43
C GLU A 50 -2.70 18.10 2.92
N LEU A 51 -3.54 17.18 3.42
CA LEU A 51 -3.59 15.82 2.89
C LEU A 51 -4.35 15.81 1.55
N PRO A 52 -3.91 15.03 0.56
CA PRO A 52 -4.58 14.92 -0.73
C PRO A 52 -6.01 14.42 -0.55
N THR A 53 -6.93 14.95 -1.34
CA THR A 53 -8.30 14.44 -1.41
C THR A 53 -8.33 13.13 -2.18
N ARG A 54 -9.45 12.42 -2.15
CA ARG A 54 -9.60 11.22 -2.97
C ARG A 54 -9.48 11.54 -4.47
N ALA A 55 -10.00 12.67 -4.91
CA ALA A 55 -9.90 13.11 -6.31
C ALA A 55 -8.44 13.34 -6.71
N ASP A 56 -7.64 14.01 -5.87
CA ASP A 56 -6.22 14.23 -6.11
C ASP A 56 -5.44 12.90 -6.20
N MET A 57 -5.78 11.93 -5.35
CA MET A 57 -5.16 10.60 -5.37
C MET A 57 -5.49 9.81 -6.64
N GLU A 58 -6.67 10.00 -7.22
CA GLU A 58 -7.14 9.32 -8.44
C GLU A 58 -6.59 9.96 -9.73
N GLU A 59 -5.94 11.12 -9.66
CA GLU A 59 -5.31 11.75 -10.82
C GLU A 59 -4.28 10.83 -11.48
N ILE A 60 -4.22 10.87 -12.83
CA ILE A 60 -3.41 9.92 -13.61
C ILE A 60 -1.97 10.43 -13.76
N GLU A 61 -1.75 11.74 -13.73
CA GLU A 61 -0.44 12.35 -13.95
C GLU A 61 0.56 11.97 -12.84
N ILE A 62 1.77 11.62 -13.24
CA ILE A 62 2.83 11.21 -12.30
C ILE A 62 3.21 12.36 -11.37
N SER A 63 3.23 13.60 -11.87
CA SER A 63 3.52 14.80 -11.09
C SER A 63 2.50 15.06 -9.97
N SER A 64 1.26 14.63 -10.14
CA SER A 64 0.22 14.70 -9.11
C SER A 64 0.30 13.55 -8.09
N ARG A 65 1.04 12.49 -8.40
CA ARG A 65 1.19 11.30 -7.56
C ARG A 65 2.48 11.24 -6.77
N LEU A 66 3.54 11.86 -7.27
CA LEU A 66 4.89 11.82 -6.69
C LEU A 66 5.45 13.23 -6.67
N TYR A 67 5.36 13.89 -5.52
CA TYR A 67 5.80 15.27 -5.36
C TYR A 67 6.32 15.55 -3.95
N SER A 68 7.02 16.67 -3.81
CA SER A 68 7.49 17.18 -2.52
C SER A 68 6.86 18.55 -2.28
N GLU A 69 6.20 18.70 -1.15
CA GLU A 69 5.53 19.95 -0.75
C GLU A 69 5.63 20.12 0.76
N ASP A 70 5.83 21.33 1.24
CA ASP A 70 5.90 21.70 2.67
C ASP A 70 6.81 20.80 3.53
N GLY A 71 7.90 20.31 2.93
CA GLY A 71 8.85 19.42 3.61
C GLY A 71 8.39 17.97 3.71
N GLY A 72 7.24 17.64 3.14
CA GLY A 72 6.71 16.28 2.99
C GLY A 72 7.00 15.68 1.62
N LEU A 73 7.13 14.35 1.58
CA LEU A 73 7.17 13.54 0.37
C LEU A 73 5.82 12.86 0.20
N PHE A 74 5.10 13.22 -0.86
CA PHE A 74 3.79 12.65 -1.18
C PHE A 74 3.96 11.60 -2.27
N MET A 75 3.49 10.39 -2.00
CA MET A 75 3.70 9.23 -2.86
C MET A 75 2.42 8.40 -2.97
N THR A 76 1.77 8.45 -4.12
CA THR A 76 0.54 7.69 -4.39
C THR A 76 0.84 6.51 -5.31
N ALA A 77 0.49 5.31 -4.85
CA ALA A 77 0.64 4.06 -5.61
C ALA A 77 -0.64 3.24 -5.57
N LEU A 78 -0.81 2.36 -6.56
CA LEU A 78 -1.88 1.38 -6.58
C LEU A 78 -1.51 0.19 -5.66
N VAL A 79 -2.46 -0.23 -4.85
CA VAL A 79 -2.32 -1.38 -3.95
C VAL A 79 -3.49 -2.34 -4.14
N MET A 80 -3.21 -3.64 -4.18
CA MET A 80 -4.25 -4.65 -4.32
C MET A 80 -5.00 -4.89 -3.01
N SER A 81 -6.31 -5.05 -3.12
CA SER A 81 -7.19 -5.48 -2.05
C SER A 81 -8.09 -6.63 -2.49
N ARG A 82 -8.78 -7.29 -1.54
CA ARG A 82 -9.66 -8.44 -1.79
C ARG A 82 -8.98 -9.57 -2.58
N THR A 83 -7.69 -9.75 -2.39
CA THR A 83 -6.87 -10.71 -3.14
C THR A 83 -7.25 -12.18 -2.93
N ASP A 84 -8.09 -12.48 -1.93
CA ASP A 84 -8.64 -13.82 -1.67
C ASP A 84 -10.03 -14.02 -2.29
N SER A 85 -10.56 -13.02 -2.97
CA SER A 85 -11.85 -13.10 -3.65
C SER A 85 -11.68 -13.40 -5.15
N ASP A 86 -12.77 -13.81 -5.80
CA ASP A 86 -12.81 -14.02 -7.26
C ASP A 86 -12.62 -12.71 -8.05
N ARG A 87 -12.74 -11.57 -7.40
CA ARG A 87 -12.62 -10.24 -8.01
C ARG A 87 -11.67 -9.36 -7.20
N PRO A 88 -10.36 -9.55 -7.31
CA PRO A 88 -9.37 -8.67 -6.71
C PRO A 88 -9.53 -7.25 -7.24
N MET A 89 -9.29 -6.27 -6.37
CA MET A 89 -9.36 -4.84 -6.70
C MET A 89 -7.99 -4.21 -6.52
N ALA A 90 -7.71 -3.19 -7.31
CA ALA A 90 -6.58 -2.29 -7.11
C ALA A 90 -7.14 -0.87 -6.96
N ASP A 91 -6.62 -0.13 -5.99
CA ASP A 91 -7.01 1.26 -5.76
C ASP A 91 -5.82 2.04 -5.19
N VAL A 92 -5.92 3.35 -5.19
CA VAL A 92 -4.85 4.25 -4.77
C VAL A 92 -4.70 4.27 -3.26
N VAL A 93 -3.44 4.29 -2.83
CA VAL A 93 -3.02 4.56 -1.45
C VAL A 93 -1.94 5.63 -1.50
N THR A 94 -2.08 6.67 -0.71
CA THR A 94 -1.04 7.69 -0.58
C THR A 94 -0.22 7.44 0.69
N PHE A 95 1.08 7.40 0.51
CA PHE A 95 2.09 7.34 1.56
C PHE A 95 2.77 8.70 1.65
N ILE A 96 2.80 9.29 2.85
CA ILE A 96 3.41 10.60 3.06
C ILE A 96 4.47 10.47 4.13
N LEU A 97 5.68 10.93 3.84
CA LEU A 97 6.75 11.06 4.82
C LEU A 97 6.95 12.53 5.14
N ALA A 98 6.56 12.92 6.35
CA ALA A 98 6.65 14.31 6.83
C ALA A 98 6.89 14.35 8.33
N HIS A 99 7.73 15.29 8.80
CA HIS A 99 7.97 15.55 10.23
C HIS A 99 8.31 14.26 11.03
N ASP A 100 9.17 13.41 10.47
CA ASP A 100 9.57 12.11 11.04
C ASP A 100 8.40 11.12 11.25
N LYS A 101 7.32 11.29 10.50
CA LYS A 101 6.12 10.45 10.55
C LYS A 101 5.82 9.85 9.17
N LEU A 102 5.29 8.63 9.19
CA LEU A 102 4.61 8.05 8.05
C LEU A 102 3.11 8.31 8.19
N ILE A 103 2.49 8.87 7.17
CA ILE A 103 1.04 8.98 7.07
C ILE A 103 0.58 8.13 5.88
N THR A 104 -0.47 7.33 6.07
CA THR A 104 -1.11 6.58 4.99
C THR A 104 -2.56 7.00 4.85
N VAL A 105 -2.98 7.35 3.62
CA VAL A 105 -4.37 7.70 3.30
C VAL A 105 -4.89 6.67 2.31
N ARG A 106 -5.98 6.00 2.65
CA ARG A 106 -6.54 4.92 1.84
C ARG A 106 -8.06 4.83 1.96
N TYR A 107 -8.68 4.40 0.86
CA TYR A 107 -10.14 4.18 0.78
C TYR A 107 -10.48 2.69 0.57
N ILE A 108 -9.47 1.84 0.63
CA ILE A 108 -9.55 0.39 0.63
C ILE A 108 -8.87 -0.18 1.88
N ASP A 109 -9.16 -1.45 2.20
CA ASP A 109 -8.52 -2.15 3.31
C ASP A 109 -7.69 -3.34 2.81
N PRO A 110 -6.47 -3.12 2.28
CA PRO A 110 -5.59 -4.18 1.84
C PRO A 110 -5.13 -5.04 3.02
N GLN A 111 -5.12 -6.37 2.85
CA GLN A 111 -4.66 -7.30 3.87
C GLN A 111 -3.25 -6.98 4.41
N PRO A 112 -2.26 -6.57 3.60
CA PRO A 112 -0.93 -6.18 4.08
C PRO A 112 -0.94 -5.19 5.23
N PHE A 113 -1.84 -4.20 5.24
CA PHE A 113 -1.93 -3.22 6.32
C PHE A 113 -2.29 -3.86 7.66
N ARG A 114 -3.25 -4.80 7.66
CA ARG A 114 -3.63 -5.54 8.88
C ARG A 114 -2.52 -6.48 9.33
N THR A 115 -1.90 -7.19 8.38
CA THR A 115 -0.79 -8.10 8.65
C THR A 115 0.41 -7.35 9.22
N PHE A 116 0.76 -6.22 8.63
CA PHE A 116 1.85 -5.36 9.09
C PHE A 116 1.57 -4.82 10.49
N ALA A 117 0.39 -4.25 10.74
CA ALA A 117 0.01 -3.74 12.05
C ALA A 117 0.14 -4.81 13.15
N ALA A 118 -0.40 -6.01 12.91
CA ALA A 118 -0.31 -7.13 13.85
C ALA A 118 1.14 -7.62 14.08
N ARG A 119 1.99 -7.58 13.04
CA ARG A 119 3.41 -7.92 13.13
C ARG A 119 4.18 -6.88 13.94
N CYS A 120 3.95 -5.60 13.69
CA CYS A 120 4.61 -4.49 14.35
C CYS A 120 4.34 -4.42 15.86
N GLU A 121 3.15 -4.87 16.30
CA GLU A 121 2.82 -4.93 17.72
C GLU A 121 3.72 -5.87 18.53
N ARG A 122 4.30 -6.87 17.87
CA ARG A 122 5.09 -7.91 18.55
C ARG A 122 6.56 -7.53 18.67
N THR A 123 7.17 -7.08 17.57
CA THR A 123 8.62 -6.80 17.54
C THR A 123 8.93 -5.82 16.42
N MET A 124 9.61 -4.72 16.76
CA MET A 124 10.19 -3.79 15.81
C MET A 124 11.64 -3.49 16.19
N ALA A 125 12.45 -3.12 15.20
CA ALA A 125 13.84 -2.72 15.45
C ALA A 125 13.89 -1.47 16.35
N ALA A 126 14.81 -1.46 17.30
CA ALA A 126 15.05 -0.28 18.12
C ALA A 126 15.53 0.88 17.23
N GLY A 127 14.98 2.09 17.46
CA GLY A 127 15.34 3.28 16.68
C GLY A 127 14.71 3.33 15.29
N LEU A 128 13.62 2.58 15.03
CA LEU A 128 12.89 2.63 13.78
C LEU A 128 12.40 4.04 13.49
N LYS A 129 12.69 4.54 12.28
CA LYS A 129 12.20 5.82 11.76
C LYS A 129 11.01 5.61 10.81
N ALA A 130 10.34 6.69 10.43
CA ALA A 130 9.20 6.66 9.52
C ALA A 130 9.49 5.98 8.18
N GLU A 131 10.69 6.21 7.60
CA GLU A 131 11.13 5.55 6.38
C GLU A 131 11.26 4.03 6.56
N GLY A 132 11.73 3.60 7.73
CA GLY A 132 11.82 2.18 8.06
C GLY A 132 10.45 1.52 8.22
N VAL A 133 9.45 2.25 8.77
CA VAL A 133 8.05 1.78 8.82
C VAL A 133 7.49 1.64 7.41
N LEU A 134 7.72 2.63 6.54
CA LEU A 134 7.30 2.59 5.14
C LEU A 134 7.91 1.39 4.42
N ASN A 135 9.22 1.21 4.48
CA ASN A 135 9.91 0.10 3.83
C ASN A 135 9.35 -1.26 4.30
N ALA A 136 9.20 -1.44 5.62
CA ALA A 136 8.66 -2.68 6.17
C ALA A 136 7.18 -2.92 5.78
N LEU A 137 6.37 -1.88 5.62
CA LEU A 137 5.02 -1.99 5.09
C LEU A 137 5.03 -2.38 3.60
N LEU A 138 5.92 -1.78 2.81
CA LEU A 138 6.08 -2.10 1.39
C LEU A 138 6.54 -3.54 1.18
N ASP A 139 7.44 -4.06 2.01
CA ASP A 139 7.85 -5.47 1.99
C ASP A 139 6.64 -6.40 2.14
N VAL A 140 5.75 -6.13 3.12
CA VAL A 140 4.53 -6.93 3.33
C VAL A 140 3.56 -6.80 2.16
N ILE A 141 3.49 -5.64 1.50
CA ILE A 141 2.68 -5.45 0.29
C ILE A 141 3.22 -6.30 -0.86
N VAL A 142 4.54 -6.27 -1.09
CA VAL A 142 5.21 -7.04 -2.15
C VAL A 142 5.13 -8.55 -1.88
N ASP A 143 5.38 -9.00 -0.65
CA ASP A 143 5.21 -10.40 -0.26
C ASP A 143 3.80 -10.90 -0.58
N ARG A 144 2.78 -10.10 -0.25
CA ARG A 144 1.40 -10.46 -0.56
C ARG A 144 1.14 -10.55 -2.06
N MET A 145 1.75 -9.68 -2.85
CA MET A 145 1.64 -9.74 -4.31
C MET A 145 2.30 -10.99 -4.87
N ALA A 146 3.44 -11.39 -4.34
CA ALA A 146 4.11 -12.65 -4.70
C ALA A 146 3.21 -13.88 -4.43
N ASP A 147 2.61 -13.97 -3.23
CA ASP A 147 1.67 -15.04 -2.87
C ASP A 147 0.48 -15.11 -3.85
N VAL A 148 -0.03 -13.96 -4.29
CA VAL A 148 -1.16 -13.90 -5.24
C VAL A 148 -0.72 -14.38 -6.61
N LEU A 149 0.49 -14.00 -7.08
CA LEU A 149 1.04 -14.46 -8.36
C LEU A 149 1.28 -15.96 -8.37
N GLU A 150 1.82 -16.52 -7.30
CA GLU A 150 2.00 -17.97 -7.18
C GLU A 150 0.67 -18.74 -7.30
N ARG A 151 -0.38 -18.24 -6.62
CA ARG A 151 -1.72 -18.83 -6.74
C ARG A 151 -2.28 -18.70 -8.16
N VAL A 152 -2.13 -17.55 -8.80
CA VAL A 152 -2.56 -17.34 -10.19
C VAL A 152 -1.84 -18.31 -11.11
N GLY A 153 -0.52 -18.50 -10.94
CA GLY A 153 0.29 -19.46 -11.70
C GLY A 153 -0.22 -20.89 -11.54
N ALA A 154 -0.42 -21.32 -10.29
CA ALA A 154 -0.95 -22.67 -9.99
C ALA A 154 -2.35 -22.90 -10.59
N ASP A 155 -3.22 -21.89 -10.55
CA ASP A 155 -4.57 -21.96 -11.12
C ASP A 155 -4.53 -22.07 -12.65
N VAL A 156 -3.64 -21.29 -13.32
CA VAL A 156 -3.44 -21.36 -14.77
C VAL A 156 -2.90 -22.73 -15.20
N GLU A 157 -1.95 -23.28 -14.45
CA GLU A 157 -1.44 -24.64 -14.69
C GLU A 157 -2.52 -25.71 -14.51
N ALA A 158 -3.40 -25.56 -13.50
CA ALA A 158 -4.52 -26.46 -13.29
C ALA A 158 -5.52 -26.41 -14.47
N ILE A 159 -5.85 -25.21 -14.94
CA ILE A 159 -6.70 -25.01 -16.13
C ILE A 159 -6.06 -25.62 -17.37
N SER A 160 -4.75 -25.44 -17.55
CA SER A 160 -4.02 -26.01 -18.68
C SER A 160 -4.07 -27.54 -18.67
N ARG A 161 -3.86 -28.17 -17.52
CA ARG A 161 -3.99 -29.63 -17.37
C ARG A 161 -5.41 -30.12 -17.68
N GLU A 162 -6.43 -29.42 -17.18
CA GLU A 162 -7.85 -29.75 -17.43
C GLU A 162 -8.17 -29.75 -18.95
N ILE A 163 -7.58 -28.82 -19.73
CA ILE A 163 -7.82 -28.70 -21.18
C ILE A 163 -7.06 -29.75 -21.97
N PHE A 164 -5.81 -30.03 -21.63
CA PHE A 164 -4.87 -30.81 -22.42
C PHE A 164 -4.65 -32.23 -21.91
N ASP A 165 -5.35 -32.66 -20.84
CA ASP A 165 -5.27 -34.04 -20.36
C ASP A 165 -5.92 -35.00 -21.38
N PRO A 166 -5.17 -35.95 -21.98
CA PRO A 166 -5.72 -36.90 -22.94
C PRO A 166 -6.76 -37.87 -22.33
N ALA A 167 -6.76 -38.02 -21.00
CA ALA A 167 -7.73 -38.84 -20.25
C ALA A 167 -8.99 -38.03 -19.89
N ALA A 168 -9.03 -36.72 -20.05
CA ALA A 168 -10.19 -35.90 -19.80
C ALA A 168 -11.29 -36.24 -20.84
N THR A 169 -12.45 -36.64 -20.34
CA THR A 169 -13.65 -36.84 -21.14
C THR A 169 -13.96 -35.53 -21.88
N ARG A 170 -14.38 -35.65 -23.15
CA ARG A 170 -14.72 -34.56 -24.06
C ARG A 170 -15.33 -33.34 -23.33
N ILE A 171 -14.60 -32.22 -23.30
CA ILE A 171 -15.06 -30.97 -22.69
C ILE A 171 -16.31 -30.50 -23.43
N GLU A 172 -17.42 -30.38 -22.70
CA GLU A 172 -18.67 -29.88 -23.26
C GLU A 172 -18.58 -28.35 -23.46
N ARG A 173 -19.41 -27.80 -24.36
CA ARG A 173 -19.43 -26.37 -24.69
C ARG A 173 -19.61 -25.47 -23.46
N ARG A 174 -20.30 -25.97 -22.43
CA ARG A 174 -20.53 -25.25 -21.16
C ARG A 174 -19.27 -25.19 -20.31
N ASP A 175 -18.50 -26.25 -20.29
CA ASP A 175 -17.22 -26.33 -19.59
C ASP A 175 -16.18 -25.40 -20.22
N PHE A 176 -16.20 -25.26 -21.54
CA PHE A 176 -15.31 -24.33 -22.25
C PHE A 176 -15.59 -22.85 -21.91
N GLN A 177 -16.85 -22.45 -21.74
CA GLN A 177 -17.20 -21.10 -21.30
C GLN A 177 -16.70 -20.82 -19.88
N GLU A 178 -16.81 -21.79 -18.99
CA GLU A 178 -16.31 -21.66 -17.63
C GLU A 178 -14.78 -21.55 -17.60
N VAL A 179 -14.07 -22.32 -18.38
CA VAL A 179 -12.62 -22.21 -18.56
C VAL A 179 -12.22 -20.82 -19.05
N LEU A 180 -12.89 -20.29 -20.06
CA LEU A 180 -12.63 -18.93 -20.57
C LEU A 180 -12.89 -17.87 -19.50
N ARG A 181 -13.96 -18.00 -18.71
CA ARG A 181 -14.28 -17.07 -17.64
C ARG A 181 -13.19 -17.08 -16.54
N ARG A 182 -12.75 -18.27 -16.13
CA ARG A 182 -11.67 -18.45 -15.15
C ARG A 182 -10.36 -17.84 -15.66
N LEU A 183 -9.98 -18.13 -16.90
CA LEU A 183 -8.77 -17.59 -17.51
C LEU A 183 -8.82 -16.06 -17.64
N GLY A 184 -9.97 -15.50 -18.04
CA GLY A 184 -10.20 -14.06 -18.09
C GLY A 184 -10.03 -13.38 -16.71
N GLY A 185 -10.50 -14.01 -15.63
CA GLY A 185 -10.28 -13.53 -14.27
C GLY A 185 -8.81 -13.53 -13.84
N LYS A 186 -8.03 -14.55 -14.26
CA LYS A 186 -6.59 -14.59 -13.98
C LYS A 186 -5.83 -13.53 -14.78
N HIS A 187 -6.21 -13.29 -16.03
CA HIS A 187 -5.66 -12.22 -16.84
C HIS A 187 -5.91 -10.84 -16.20
N ASP A 188 -7.15 -10.54 -15.79
CA ASP A 188 -7.51 -9.28 -15.11
C ASP A 188 -6.69 -9.07 -13.82
N THR A 189 -6.55 -10.13 -13.01
CA THR A 189 -5.73 -10.10 -11.79
C THR A 189 -4.28 -9.78 -12.10
N THR A 190 -3.71 -10.42 -13.11
CA THR A 190 -2.31 -10.19 -13.52
C THR A 190 -2.10 -8.79 -14.07
N ALA A 191 -3.04 -8.26 -14.84
CA ALA A 191 -2.99 -6.90 -15.37
C ALA A 191 -2.98 -5.85 -14.24
N LYS A 192 -3.91 -5.96 -13.27
CA LYS A 192 -3.95 -5.09 -12.08
C LYS A 192 -2.66 -5.16 -11.27
N MET A 193 -2.12 -6.36 -11.10
CA MET A 193 -0.88 -6.56 -10.36
C MET A 193 0.31 -5.90 -11.05
N ARG A 194 0.39 -5.99 -12.38
CA ARG A 194 1.40 -5.28 -13.18
C ARG A 194 1.33 -3.77 -12.96
N GLU A 195 0.13 -3.19 -12.95
CA GLU A 195 -0.06 -1.75 -12.70
C GLU A 195 0.37 -1.37 -11.28
N CYS A 196 0.01 -2.17 -10.27
CA CYS A 196 0.47 -1.97 -8.90
C CYS A 196 2.00 -1.97 -8.81
N LEU A 197 2.67 -2.97 -9.39
CA LEU A 197 4.14 -3.06 -9.40
C LEU A 197 4.79 -1.87 -10.08
N LEU A 198 4.24 -1.40 -11.21
CA LEU A 198 4.75 -0.23 -11.91
C LEU A 198 4.66 1.04 -11.06
N THR A 199 3.53 1.26 -10.39
CA THR A 199 3.37 2.45 -9.53
C THR A 199 4.25 2.36 -8.28
N LEU A 200 4.38 1.19 -7.66
CA LEU A 200 5.29 0.96 -6.53
C LEU A 200 6.75 1.17 -6.93
N THR A 201 7.18 0.67 -8.09
CA THR A 201 8.54 0.87 -8.59
C THR A 201 8.85 2.35 -8.80
N ARG A 202 7.93 3.12 -9.39
CA ARG A 202 8.08 4.58 -9.55
C ARG A 202 8.17 5.29 -8.21
N MET A 203 7.31 4.91 -7.26
CA MET A 203 7.32 5.44 -5.91
C MET A 203 8.66 5.18 -5.20
N MET A 204 9.20 3.96 -5.28
CA MET A 204 10.49 3.60 -4.69
C MET A 204 11.65 4.37 -5.32
N THR A 205 11.61 4.57 -6.64
CA THR A 205 12.62 5.38 -7.36
C THR A 205 12.57 6.84 -6.90
N PHE A 206 11.38 7.42 -6.78
CA PHE A 206 11.20 8.78 -6.28
C PHE A 206 11.69 8.92 -4.84
N LEU A 207 11.36 7.99 -3.97
CA LEU A 207 11.82 7.97 -2.58
C LEU A 207 13.35 7.91 -2.48
N ALA A 208 13.99 7.03 -3.24
CA ALA A 208 15.44 6.91 -3.26
C ALA A 208 16.11 8.24 -3.69
N GLN A 209 15.62 8.88 -4.75
CA GLN A 209 16.13 10.18 -5.21
C GLN A 209 15.95 11.29 -4.17
N ALA A 210 14.81 11.30 -3.46
CA ALA A 210 14.53 12.30 -2.44
C ALA A 210 15.47 12.13 -1.22
N ILE A 211 15.73 10.88 -0.80
CA ILE A 211 16.67 10.57 0.30
C ILE A 211 18.10 10.98 -0.08
N ASP A 212 18.59 10.65 -1.27
CA ASP A 212 19.93 11.01 -1.75
C ASP A 212 20.10 12.53 -1.82
N THR A 213 19.07 13.24 -2.26
CA THR A 213 19.08 14.71 -2.33
C THR A 213 19.16 15.34 -0.95
N LYS A 214 18.45 14.79 0.04
CA LYS A 214 18.47 15.24 1.43
C LYS A 214 19.86 14.99 2.04
N ALA A 215 20.40 13.80 1.91
CA ALA A 215 21.73 13.45 2.42
C ALA A 215 22.84 14.35 1.84
N THR A 216 22.75 14.68 0.53
CA THR A 216 23.72 15.59 -0.14
C THR A 216 23.59 17.02 0.37
N LYS A 217 22.40 17.52 0.65
CA LYS A 217 22.19 18.86 1.22
C LYS A 217 22.72 18.93 2.64
N ASP A 218 22.44 17.94 3.47
CA ASP A 218 22.92 17.88 4.86
C ASP A 218 24.45 17.81 4.92
N ALA A 219 25.10 17.05 4.02
CA ALA A 219 26.55 16.99 3.93
C ALA A 219 27.18 18.34 3.54
N ARG A 220 26.52 19.13 2.67
CA ARG A 220 27.00 20.46 2.26
C ARG A 220 26.77 21.54 3.33
N ALA A 221 25.79 21.38 4.20
CA ALA A 221 25.51 22.32 5.29
C ALA A 221 26.48 22.19 6.47
N HIS A 222 27.26 21.11 6.51
CA HIS A 222 28.26 20.83 7.56
C HIS A 222 29.72 21.13 7.13
N VAL A 223 29.92 21.69 5.93
CA VAL A 223 31.21 22.17 5.39
C VAL A 223 31.22 23.69 5.32
#